data_0028a5c615f62c659c3f9cc950e4e3f9
#
_entry.id   0028a5c615f62c659c3f9cc950e4e3f9
#
_cell.length_a   1.000
_cell.length_b   1.000
_cell.length_c   1.000
_cell.angle_alpha   90.00
_cell.angle_beta   90.00
_cell.angle_gamma   90.00
#
_symmetry.space_group_name_H-M   'P 1'
#
loop_
_entity.id
_entity.type
_entity.pdbx_description
1 polymer ?
#
loop_
_entity_poly.entity_id
_entity_poly.type
_entity_poly.pdbx_seq_one_letter_code
_entity_poly.pdbx_strand_id
1 'polypeptide(L)'
;DVDIFTVGSDWRGKFDYLNAYCKVVYLDRTQGVSSTEIRSEQQVVSLGLVGESPILNKIERESQYVNGLEAGKVFSLNDQYLSENLQAAEKQAASFQELLNESDALYVISAPSKHYAQIKEALEAGKHVLCESPITLQPQQWKELKEIAKDKKVVLMDSIKTAYSVAYYRLLLLAKGGIIGDIMSVDATCTSLVDFDPTQDSQKSLYEWNSICAWGPTALLPIFQLLGTEYSSKQIATHFLDEAKRYDAFTKISFLYPHAVASLKVGQGVKSEGELIISGTKGYIYVPAPWWKTDYFEVRYENPQNNKRYFYQLDGEGLRYMLLSFLKAIRTGKDFSYVSDDISEEIVKTIANFEARKDMVII
;
A
#
# COMPACT_ATOMS: atom_id res chain seq x y z
N ASP A 1 -0.15 28.59 22.79
CA ASP A 1 -0.90 29.87 22.76
C ASP A 1 -1.43 30.04 21.33
N VAL A 2 -2.66 30.53 21.20
CA VAL A 2 -3.32 30.83 19.91
C VAL A 2 -3.55 32.33 19.89
N ASP A 3 -2.95 33.03 18.92
CA ASP A 3 -3.08 34.49 18.79
C ASP A 3 -4.35 34.85 18.02
N ILE A 4 -4.72 34.08 17.00
CA ILE A 4 -5.86 34.32 16.14
C ILE A 4 -6.65 33.04 15.91
N PHE A 5 -7.96 33.08 16.16
CA PHE A 5 -8.91 32.05 15.78
C PHE A 5 -9.71 32.53 14.56
N THR A 6 -9.64 31.82 13.44
CA THR A 6 -10.36 32.14 12.22
C THR A 6 -11.48 31.14 11.95
N VAL A 7 -12.65 31.65 11.57
CA VAL A 7 -13.83 30.83 11.27
C VAL A 7 -14.66 31.48 10.17
N GLY A 8 -15.43 30.71 9.42
CA GLY A 8 -16.31 31.27 8.38
C GLY A 8 -17.41 32.18 8.91
N SER A 9 -17.82 33.15 8.11
CA SER A 9 -18.84 34.15 8.49
C SER A 9 -20.19 33.55 8.86
N ASP A 10 -20.50 32.34 8.46
CA ASP A 10 -21.72 31.59 8.86
C ASP A 10 -21.81 31.37 10.38
N TRP A 11 -20.68 31.46 11.07
CA TRP A 11 -20.57 31.29 12.51
C TRP A 11 -20.42 32.61 13.25
N ARG A 12 -20.66 33.75 12.57
CA ARG A 12 -20.50 35.07 13.15
C ARG A 12 -21.27 35.19 14.48
N GLY A 13 -20.55 35.66 15.50
CA GLY A 13 -21.09 35.82 16.86
C GLY A 13 -21.05 34.56 17.73
N LYS A 14 -20.96 33.35 17.16
CA LYS A 14 -21.00 32.13 17.96
C LYS A 14 -19.71 31.83 18.73
N PHE A 15 -18.60 32.42 18.33
CA PHE A 15 -17.29 32.22 18.94
C PHE A 15 -16.73 33.49 19.60
N ASP A 16 -17.55 34.53 19.76
CA ASP A 16 -17.11 35.82 20.34
C ASP A 16 -16.59 35.70 21.76
N TYR A 17 -17.01 34.67 22.50
CA TYR A 17 -16.51 34.37 23.84
C TYR A 17 -15.00 34.04 23.86
N LEU A 18 -14.44 33.65 22.73
CA LEU A 18 -13.00 33.40 22.59
C LEU A 18 -12.15 34.66 22.53
N ASN A 19 -12.78 35.86 22.31
CA ASN A 19 -12.05 37.14 22.32
C ASN A 19 -11.39 37.47 23.69
N ALA A 20 -11.77 36.75 24.75
CA ALA A 20 -11.10 36.81 26.04
C ALA A 20 -9.70 36.14 26.03
N TYR A 21 -9.42 35.30 25.04
CA TYR A 21 -8.20 34.44 24.97
C TYR A 21 -7.37 34.65 23.71
N CYS A 22 -8.01 35.02 22.57
CA CYS A 22 -7.36 35.23 21.29
C CYS A 22 -8.21 36.15 20.40
N LYS A 23 -7.62 36.67 19.33
CA LYS A 23 -8.38 37.45 18.35
C LYS A 23 -9.28 36.55 17.50
N VAL A 24 -10.59 36.75 17.52
CA VAL A 24 -11.55 36.03 16.66
C VAL A 24 -11.74 36.80 15.37
N VAL A 25 -11.53 36.17 14.23
CA VAL A 25 -11.70 36.71 12.88
C VAL A 25 -12.70 35.88 12.10
N TYR A 26 -13.80 36.48 11.71
CA TYR A 26 -14.80 35.88 10.84
C TYR A 26 -14.46 36.21 9.38
N LEU A 27 -14.12 35.16 8.61
CA LEU A 27 -13.77 35.30 7.20
C LEU A 27 -15.04 35.29 6.35
N ASP A 28 -15.25 36.34 5.57
CA ASP A 28 -16.36 36.35 4.62
C ASP A 28 -16.15 35.32 3.51
N ARG A 29 -17.28 34.78 3.01
CA ARG A 29 -17.23 33.88 1.86
C ARG A 29 -16.69 34.61 0.64
N THR A 30 -15.70 34.00 -0.02
CA THR A 30 -15.26 34.46 -1.33
C THR A 30 -16.42 34.30 -2.30
N GLN A 31 -16.93 35.40 -2.86
CA GLN A 31 -18.03 35.36 -3.83
C GLN A 31 -17.60 34.53 -5.06
N GLY A 32 -18.47 33.63 -5.51
CA GLY A 32 -18.23 32.79 -6.68
C GLY A 32 -17.34 31.55 -6.44
N VAL A 33 -17.03 31.22 -5.16
CA VAL A 33 -16.26 30.01 -4.83
C VAL A 33 -17.02 29.26 -3.75
N SER A 34 -17.80 28.28 -4.16
CA SER A 34 -18.40 27.28 -3.26
C SER A 34 -17.56 26.01 -3.27
N SER A 35 -17.29 25.46 -2.10
CA SER A 35 -16.63 24.14 -2.02
C SER A 35 -17.46 23.04 -2.72
N THR A 36 -18.75 23.24 -2.85
CA THR A 36 -19.67 22.38 -3.60
C THR A 36 -19.52 22.61 -5.11
N GLU A 37 -19.38 23.84 -5.57
CA GLU A 37 -19.12 24.17 -6.99
C GLU A 37 -17.75 23.69 -7.44
N ILE A 38 -16.69 23.93 -6.64
CA ILE A 38 -15.35 23.40 -6.92
C ILE A 38 -15.38 21.85 -7.00
N ARG A 39 -16.19 21.17 -6.19
CA ARG A 39 -16.35 19.73 -6.23
C ARG A 39 -17.15 19.24 -7.44
N SER A 40 -18.14 20.01 -7.90
CA SER A 40 -18.95 19.67 -9.07
C SER A 40 -18.24 19.95 -10.40
N GLU A 41 -17.28 20.87 -10.43
CA GLU A 41 -16.46 21.16 -11.61
C GLU A 41 -15.28 20.19 -11.80
N GLN A 42 -14.93 19.41 -10.78
CA GLN A 42 -13.86 18.41 -10.92
C GLN A 42 -14.39 17.16 -11.62
N GLN A 43 -13.82 16.84 -12.78
CA GLN A 43 -14.11 15.63 -13.50
C GLN A 43 -13.91 14.40 -12.59
N VAL A 44 -14.91 13.54 -12.54
CA VAL A 44 -14.85 12.25 -11.82
C VAL A 44 -13.93 11.32 -12.59
N VAL A 45 -12.98 10.72 -11.89
CA VAL A 45 -12.07 9.69 -12.43
C VAL A 45 -12.75 8.33 -12.29
N SER A 46 -13.00 7.66 -13.42
CA SER A 46 -13.52 6.30 -13.46
C SER A 46 -12.39 5.30 -13.22
N LEU A 47 -12.50 4.50 -12.15
CA LEU A 47 -11.54 3.46 -11.76
C LEU A 47 -12.02 2.09 -12.19
N GLY A 48 -11.46 1.54 -13.26
CA GLY A 48 -11.67 0.15 -13.66
C GLY A 48 -10.96 -0.81 -12.72
N LEU A 49 -11.57 -1.95 -12.44
CA LEU A 49 -11.07 -2.96 -11.51
C LEU A 49 -10.63 -4.21 -12.27
N VAL A 50 -9.44 -4.76 -11.95
CA VAL A 50 -8.86 -5.91 -12.67
C VAL A 50 -8.37 -6.97 -11.70
N GLY A 51 -8.86 -8.20 -11.84
CA GLY A 51 -8.32 -9.35 -11.11
C GLY A 51 -9.36 -10.21 -10.40
N GLU A 52 -8.89 -11.21 -9.67
CA GLU A 52 -9.69 -12.24 -9.02
C GLU A 52 -9.48 -12.23 -7.49
N SER A 53 -9.80 -11.11 -6.82
CA SER A 53 -9.54 -10.96 -5.38
C SER A 53 -10.68 -10.25 -4.64
N PRO A 54 -11.02 -10.68 -3.41
CA PRO A 54 -12.02 -10.00 -2.58
C PRO A 54 -11.62 -8.56 -2.18
N ILE A 55 -10.37 -8.15 -2.40
CA ILE A 55 -9.94 -6.77 -2.17
C ILE A 55 -10.66 -5.79 -3.10
N LEU A 56 -11.08 -6.23 -4.29
CA LEU A 56 -11.85 -5.40 -5.23
C LEU A 56 -13.13 -4.87 -4.59
N ASN A 57 -13.80 -5.68 -3.76
CA ASN A 57 -14.98 -5.25 -3.01
C ASN A 57 -14.67 -4.15 -1.98
N LYS A 58 -13.44 -4.19 -1.41
CA LYS A 58 -12.99 -3.14 -0.49
C LYS A 58 -12.63 -1.87 -1.25
N ILE A 59 -11.98 -1.98 -2.41
CA ILE A 59 -11.64 -0.83 -3.27
C ILE A 59 -12.92 -0.14 -3.72
N GLU A 60 -13.92 -0.87 -4.21
CA GLU A 60 -15.21 -0.32 -4.58
C GLU A 60 -15.86 0.43 -3.42
N ARG A 61 -15.95 -0.17 -2.25
CA ARG A 61 -16.52 0.46 -1.06
C ARG A 61 -15.73 1.70 -0.61
N GLU A 62 -14.40 1.63 -0.59
CA GLU A 62 -13.56 2.74 -0.12
C GLU A 62 -13.48 3.90 -1.13
N SER A 63 -13.67 3.63 -2.42
CA SER A 63 -13.74 4.68 -3.45
C SER A 63 -14.89 5.67 -3.18
N GLN A 64 -15.99 5.21 -2.60
CA GLN A 64 -17.16 6.04 -2.25
C GLN A 64 -16.84 7.16 -1.24
N TYR A 65 -15.76 7.00 -0.47
CA TYR A 65 -15.26 8.00 0.47
C TYR A 65 -14.20 8.94 -0.14
N VAL A 66 -13.89 8.79 -1.43
CA VAL A 66 -12.91 9.61 -2.14
C VAL A 66 -13.61 10.47 -3.19
N ASN A 67 -13.84 11.74 -2.84
CA ASN A 67 -14.54 12.67 -3.72
C ASN A 67 -13.85 12.82 -5.08
N GLY A 68 -14.58 12.48 -6.15
CA GLY A 68 -14.11 12.55 -7.54
C GLY A 68 -13.38 11.30 -8.01
N LEU A 69 -13.53 10.17 -7.31
CA LEU A 69 -13.16 8.83 -7.76
C LEU A 69 -14.40 7.94 -7.71
N GLU A 70 -14.66 7.20 -8.76
CA GLU A 70 -15.77 6.25 -8.83
C GLU A 70 -15.28 4.89 -9.32
N ALA A 71 -15.64 3.82 -8.62
CA ALA A 71 -15.41 2.46 -9.11
C ALA A 71 -16.33 2.17 -10.30
N GLY A 72 -15.70 1.99 -11.47
CA GLY A 72 -16.34 1.68 -12.72
C GLY A 72 -16.66 0.20 -12.89
N LYS A 73 -16.34 -0.34 -14.08
CA LYS A 73 -16.49 -1.77 -14.39
C LYS A 73 -15.36 -2.60 -13.80
N VAL A 74 -15.58 -3.91 -13.72
CA VAL A 74 -14.61 -4.92 -13.32
C VAL A 74 -14.36 -5.90 -14.46
N PHE A 75 -13.11 -6.24 -14.69
CA PHE A 75 -12.67 -7.33 -15.54
C PHE A 75 -12.07 -8.43 -14.68
N SER A 76 -12.79 -9.54 -14.54
CA SER A 76 -12.41 -10.71 -13.76
C SER A 76 -12.66 -11.97 -14.56
N LEU A 77 -11.76 -12.95 -14.46
CA LEU A 77 -11.93 -14.28 -15.05
C LEU A 77 -12.62 -15.25 -14.09
N ASN A 78 -12.78 -14.85 -12.83
CA ASN A 78 -13.49 -15.63 -11.81
C ASN A 78 -14.16 -14.65 -10.82
N ASP A 79 -15.46 -14.57 -10.89
CA ASP A 79 -16.31 -13.64 -10.14
C ASP A 79 -16.70 -14.14 -8.75
N GLN A 80 -16.39 -15.38 -8.39
CA GLN A 80 -16.74 -15.99 -7.09
C GLN A 80 -16.32 -15.17 -5.87
N TYR A 81 -15.30 -14.32 -6.01
CA TYR A 81 -14.79 -13.46 -4.94
C TYR A 81 -15.41 -12.05 -4.93
N LEU A 82 -16.18 -11.73 -5.96
CA LEU A 82 -16.80 -10.42 -6.11
C LEU A 82 -18.14 -10.34 -5.32
N SER A 83 -18.45 -9.14 -4.82
CA SER A 83 -19.74 -8.82 -4.23
C SER A 83 -20.83 -8.87 -5.28
N GLU A 84 -22.08 -9.05 -4.86
CA GLU A 84 -23.26 -9.03 -5.75
C GLU A 84 -23.31 -7.76 -6.61
N ASN A 85 -22.90 -6.61 -6.05
CA ASN A 85 -22.84 -5.36 -6.79
C ASN A 85 -21.81 -5.39 -7.93
N LEU A 86 -20.61 -5.93 -7.69
CA LEU A 86 -19.60 -6.07 -8.73
C LEU A 86 -19.90 -7.22 -9.72
N GLN A 87 -20.73 -8.19 -9.34
CA GLN A 87 -21.21 -9.25 -10.25
C GLN A 87 -22.36 -8.79 -11.16
N ALA A 88 -22.99 -7.66 -10.87
CA ALA A 88 -24.06 -7.13 -11.71
C ALA A 88 -23.59 -6.91 -13.16
N ALA A 89 -24.43 -7.26 -14.13
CA ALA A 89 -24.05 -7.30 -15.56
C ALA A 89 -23.51 -5.94 -16.07
N GLU A 90 -24.05 -4.84 -15.57
CA GLU A 90 -23.61 -3.47 -15.91
C GLU A 90 -22.24 -3.13 -15.36
N LYS A 91 -21.77 -3.86 -14.35
CA LYS A 91 -20.43 -3.70 -13.76
C LYS A 91 -19.38 -4.62 -14.39
N GLN A 92 -19.80 -5.62 -15.19
CA GLN A 92 -18.86 -6.54 -15.84
C GLN A 92 -18.37 -5.97 -17.17
N ALA A 93 -17.06 -6.01 -17.38
CA ALA A 93 -16.46 -5.76 -18.68
C ALA A 93 -16.26 -7.09 -19.41
N ALA A 94 -16.78 -7.21 -20.64
CA ALA A 94 -16.66 -8.42 -21.44
C ALA A 94 -15.22 -8.69 -21.92
N SER A 95 -14.36 -7.66 -21.92
CA SER A 95 -12.95 -7.75 -22.26
C SER A 95 -12.11 -6.69 -21.54
N PHE A 96 -10.80 -6.92 -21.45
CA PHE A 96 -9.87 -5.94 -20.93
C PHE A 96 -9.86 -4.65 -21.75
N GLN A 97 -10.01 -4.75 -23.08
CA GLN A 97 -10.10 -3.60 -23.97
C GLN A 97 -11.37 -2.76 -23.71
N GLU A 98 -12.49 -3.39 -23.42
CA GLU A 98 -13.72 -2.67 -23.03
C GLU A 98 -13.49 -1.90 -21.73
N LEU A 99 -12.88 -2.56 -20.72
CA LEU A 99 -12.54 -1.89 -19.47
C LEU A 99 -11.65 -0.66 -19.68
N LEU A 100 -10.62 -0.79 -20.53
CA LEU A 100 -9.73 0.32 -20.88
C LEU A 100 -10.49 1.50 -21.51
N ASN A 101 -11.42 1.23 -22.41
CA ASN A 101 -12.18 2.27 -23.09
C ASN A 101 -13.11 3.05 -22.15
N GLU A 102 -13.60 2.41 -21.10
CA GLU A 102 -14.57 2.98 -20.15
C GLU A 102 -13.95 3.48 -18.83
N SER A 103 -12.62 3.40 -18.70
CA SER A 103 -11.90 3.80 -17.48
C SER A 103 -10.88 4.90 -17.75
N ASP A 104 -10.69 5.79 -16.79
CA ASP A 104 -9.58 6.76 -16.78
C ASP A 104 -8.35 6.18 -16.08
N ALA A 105 -8.57 5.32 -15.11
CA ALA A 105 -7.56 4.67 -14.31
C ALA A 105 -7.91 3.21 -14.02
N LEU A 106 -6.92 2.38 -13.71
CA LEU A 106 -7.11 0.99 -13.33
C LEU A 106 -6.55 0.70 -11.94
N TYR A 107 -7.24 -0.15 -11.19
CA TYR A 107 -6.71 -0.88 -10.05
C TYR A 107 -6.48 -2.33 -10.46
N VAL A 108 -5.22 -2.80 -10.38
CA VAL A 108 -4.83 -4.13 -10.87
C VAL A 108 -4.40 -5.01 -9.69
N ILE A 109 -5.05 -6.18 -9.55
CA ILE A 109 -4.77 -7.23 -8.57
C ILE A 109 -4.94 -8.64 -9.17
N SER A 110 -4.66 -8.79 -10.43
CA SER A 110 -4.56 -10.09 -11.09
C SER A 110 -3.33 -10.87 -10.61
N ALA A 111 -3.13 -12.09 -11.11
CA ALA A 111 -1.92 -12.84 -10.82
C ALA A 111 -0.66 -12.04 -11.22
N PRO A 112 0.42 -12.04 -10.40
CA PRO A 112 1.62 -11.23 -10.63
C PRO A 112 2.25 -11.39 -12.01
N SER A 113 2.16 -12.57 -12.63
CA SER A 113 2.65 -12.82 -13.99
C SER A 113 1.90 -12.03 -15.07
N LYS A 114 0.66 -11.63 -14.81
CA LYS A 114 -0.18 -10.85 -15.75
C LYS A 114 0.04 -9.34 -15.61
N HIS A 115 0.57 -8.88 -14.47
CA HIS A 115 0.68 -7.45 -14.16
C HIS A 115 1.41 -6.68 -15.27
N TYR A 116 2.58 -7.14 -15.69
CA TYR A 116 3.37 -6.45 -16.69
C TYR A 116 2.59 -6.17 -17.99
N ALA A 117 1.94 -7.21 -18.54
CA ALA A 117 1.20 -7.07 -19.80
C ALA A 117 0.01 -6.13 -19.66
N GLN A 118 -0.78 -6.29 -18.58
CA GLN A 118 -1.96 -5.46 -18.31
C GLN A 118 -1.60 -4.00 -18.02
N ILE A 119 -0.55 -3.78 -17.22
CA ILE A 119 -0.08 -2.42 -16.92
C ILE A 119 0.46 -1.75 -18.19
N LYS A 120 1.27 -2.47 -18.98
CA LYS A 120 1.82 -1.94 -20.23
C LYS A 120 0.73 -1.49 -21.18
N GLU A 121 -0.25 -2.35 -21.45
CA GLU A 121 -1.39 -2.05 -22.32
C GLU A 121 -2.19 -0.84 -21.81
N ALA A 122 -2.43 -0.76 -20.49
CA ALA A 122 -3.12 0.36 -19.87
C ALA A 122 -2.34 1.68 -20.02
N LEU A 123 -1.04 1.68 -19.70
CA LEU A 123 -0.19 2.87 -19.81
C LEU A 123 -0.07 3.34 -21.28
N GLU A 124 0.10 2.41 -22.23
CA GLU A 124 0.15 2.72 -23.66
C GLU A 124 -1.16 3.32 -24.17
N ALA A 125 -2.31 2.89 -23.61
CA ALA A 125 -3.63 3.47 -23.84
C ALA A 125 -3.85 4.81 -23.10
N GLY A 126 -2.84 5.33 -22.40
CA GLY A 126 -2.93 6.59 -21.65
C GLY A 126 -3.74 6.52 -20.37
N LYS A 127 -3.86 5.34 -19.77
CA LYS A 127 -4.58 5.14 -18.50
C LYS A 127 -3.63 5.17 -17.31
N HIS A 128 -4.09 5.74 -16.20
CA HIS A 128 -3.37 5.69 -14.93
C HIS A 128 -3.50 4.31 -14.29
N VAL A 129 -2.48 3.84 -13.59
CA VAL A 129 -2.50 2.50 -12.98
C VAL A 129 -2.06 2.54 -11.51
N LEU A 130 -2.88 1.97 -10.66
CA LEU A 130 -2.57 1.58 -9.29
C LEU A 130 -2.55 0.05 -9.24
N CYS A 131 -1.38 -0.55 -8.99
CA CYS A 131 -1.22 -2.00 -9.04
C CYS A 131 -0.80 -2.57 -7.69
N GLU A 132 -1.40 -3.70 -7.28
CA GLU A 132 -0.91 -4.46 -6.13
C GLU A 132 0.55 -4.89 -6.34
N SER A 133 1.31 -4.81 -5.27
CA SER A 133 2.71 -5.19 -5.28
C SER A 133 2.87 -6.72 -5.19
N PRO A 134 3.81 -7.30 -5.95
CA PRO A 134 4.80 -6.64 -6.82
C PRO A 134 4.19 -6.17 -8.14
N ILE A 135 4.56 -4.96 -8.58
CA ILE A 135 4.11 -4.42 -9.87
C ILE A 135 4.51 -5.34 -11.04
N THR A 136 5.68 -5.95 -10.97
CA THR A 136 6.19 -6.94 -11.92
C THR A 136 7.07 -7.96 -11.20
N LEU A 137 7.43 -9.04 -11.90
CA LEU A 137 8.37 -10.05 -11.41
C LEU A 137 9.81 -9.84 -11.90
N GLN A 138 10.05 -8.85 -12.78
CA GLN A 138 11.35 -8.61 -13.39
C GLN A 138 11.73 -7.11 -13.34
N PRO A 139 12.94 -6.76 -12.86
CA PRO A 139 13.37 -5.37 -12.75
C PRO A 139 13.39 -4.60 -14.09
N GLN A 140 13.69 -5.28 -15.20
CA GLN A 140 13.69 -4.68 -16.53
C GLN A 140 12.28 -4.25 -16.95
N GLN A 141 11.28 -5.08 -16.65
CA GLN A 141 9.88 -4.76 -16.92
C GLN A 141 9.43 -3.55 -16.08
N TRP A 142 9.85 -3.48 -14.81
CA TRP A 142 9.56 -2.34 -13.94
C TRP A 142 10.07 -1.03 -14.55
N LYS A 143 11.33 -1.01 -15.00
CA LYS A 143 11.93 0.16 -15.67
C LYS A 143 11.18 0.58 -16.91
N GLU A 144 10.88 -0.38 -17.79
CA GLU A 144 10.11 -0.12 -19.01
C GLU A 144 8.75 0.50 -18.69
N LEU A 145 8.00 -0.04 -17.72
CA LEU A 145 6.70 0.51 -17.34
C LEU A 145 6.80 1.94 -16.79
N LYS A 146 7.85 2.25 -16.02
CA LYS A 146 8.09 3.61 -15.51
C LYS A 146 8.42 4.59 -16.64
N GLU A 147 9.18 4.16 -17.66
CA GLU A 147 9.47 4.96 -18.85
C GLU A 147 8.19 5.23 -19.65
N ILE A 148 7.37 4.21 -19.91
CA ILE A 148 6.08 4.37 -20.59
C ILE A 148 5.17 5.33 -19.82
N ALA A 149 5.04 5.16 -18.51
CA ALA A 149 4.22 6.03 -17.67
C ALA A 149 4.67 7.49 -17.76
N LYS A 150 6.00 7.74 -17.73
CA LYS A 150 6.59 9.06 -17.88
C LYS A 150 6.31 9.67 -19.25
N ASP A 151 6.51 8.91 -20.34
CA ASP A 151 6.31 9.38 -21.72
C ASP A 151 4.84 9.68 -22.01
N LYS A 152 3.94 8.85 -21.50
CA LYS A 152 2.49 9.04 -21.62
C LYS A 152 1.92 10.06 -20.61
N LYS A 153 2.73 10.53 -19.65
CA LYS A 153 2.33 11.45 -18.57
C LYS A 153 1.18 10.90 -17.73
N VAL A 154 1.20 9.61 -17.46
CA VAL A 154 0.26 8.89 -16.63
C VAL A 154 0.92 8.42 -15.34
N VAL A 155 0.10 8.16 -14.31
CA VAL A 155 0.58 7.68 -13.02
C VAL A 155 0.66 6.16 -13.04
N LEU A 156 1.81 5.60 -12.63
CA LEU A 156 1.97 4.21 -12.22
C LEU A 156 2.38 4.20 -10.75
N MET A 157 1.52 3.68 -9.88
CA MET A 157 1.70 3.70 -8.42
C MET A 157 1.57 2.30 -7.82
N ASP A 158 2.41 2.02 -6.83
CA ASP A 158 2.42 0.75 -6.10
C ASP A 158 1.37 0.76 -4.99
N SER A 159 0.57 -0.30 -4.91
CA SER A 159 -0.53 -0.44 -3.97
C SER A 159 -0.09 -1.26 -2.74
N ILE A 160 0.72 -0.66 -1.87
CA ILE A 160 1.00 -1.22 -0.54
C ILE A 160 0.22 -0.40 0.50
N LYS A 161 -1.03 -0.77 0.74
CA LYS A 161 -1.98 0.01 1.57
C LYS A 161 -1.45 0.37 2.97
N THR A 162 -0.59 -0.47 3.55
CA THR A 162 0.03 -0.24 4.86
C THR A 162 0.80 1.08 4.91
N ALA A 163 1.45 1.48 3.81
CA ALA A 163 2.18 2.75 3.71
C ALA A 163 1.29 3.97 3.98
N TYR A 164 -0.01 3.85 3.70
CA TYR A 164 -1.00 4.93 3.81
C TYR A 164 -1.80 4.89 5.11
N SER A 165 -1.58 3.90 5.97
CA SER A 165 -2.18 3.83 7.30
C SER A 165 -1.63 4.94 8.20
N VAL A 166 -2.52 5.66 8.89
CA VAL A 166 -2.15 6.82 9.74
C VAL A 166 -1.19 6.40 10.85
N ALA A 167 -1.47 5.28 11.54
CA ALA A 167 -0.62 4.77 12.60
C ALA A 167 0.78 4.41 12.09
N TYR A 168 0.85 3.71 10.96
CA TYR A 168 2.11 3.30 10.35
C TYR A 168 2.94 4.51 9.89
N TYR A 169 2.31 5.47 9.22
CA TYR A 169 3.00 6.70 8.80
C TYR A 169 3.55 7.48 10.00
N ARG A 170 2.76 7.61 11.08
CA ARG A 170 3.20 8.27 12.30
C ARG A 170 4.36 7.54 12.98
N LEU A 171 4.33 6.22 13.00
CA LEU A 171 5.41 5.38 13.47
C LEU A 171 6.71 5.68 12.73
N LEU A 172 6.69 5.73 11.39
CA LEU A 172 7.86 6.06 10.58
C LEU A 172 8.44 7.43 10.92
N LEU A 173 7.58 8.46 11.06
CA LEU A 173 8.02 9.81 11.43
C LEU A 173 8.71 9.83 12.79
N LEU A 174 8.17 9.11 13.78
CA LEU A 174 8.75 9.03 15.12
C LEU A 174 10.08 8.27 15.12
N ALA A 175 10.15 7.14 14.41
CA ALA A 175 11.37 6.35 14.28
C ALA A 175 12.50 7.16 13.62
N LYS A 176 12.20 7.78 12.46
CA LYS A 176 13.15 8.66 11.74
C LYS A 176 13.50 9.92 12.52
N GLY A 177 12.60 10.39 13.37
CA GLY A 177 12.83 11.52 14.29
C GLY A 177 13.69 11.19 15.51
N GLY A 178 14.20 9.95 15.62
CA GLY A 178 15.15 9.52 16.67
C GLY A 178 14.50 9.27 18.03
N ILE A 179 13.19 9.00 18.10
CA ILE A 179 12.51 8.73 19.38
C ILE A 179 13.10 7.52 20.11
N ILE A 180 13.66 6.56 19.35
CA ILE A 180 14.34 5.35 19.88
C ILE A 180 15.87 5.42 19.71
N GLY A 181 16.42 6.58 19.34
CA GLY A 181 17.84 6.75 18.99
C GLY A 181 18.12 6.24 17.57
N ASP A 182 19.35 5.75 17.33
CA ASP A 182 19.74 5.15 16.05
C ASP A 182 19.08 3.79 15.88
N ILE A 183 18.54 3.53 14.69
CA ILE A 183 17.87 2.25 14.39
C ILE A 183 18.94 1.18 14.16
N MET A 184 18.87 0.10 14.94
CA MET A 184 19.82 -1.02 14.89
C MET A 184 19.23 -2.29 14.26
N SER A 185 17.92 -2.50 14.38
CA SER A 185 17.23 -3.64 13.76
C SER A 185 15.81 -3.29 13.34
N VAL A 186 15.36 -3.88 12.23
CA VAL A 186 13.96 -3.88 11.78
C VAL A 186 13.53 -5.32 11.51
N ASP A 187 12.55 -5.82 12.24
CA ASP A 187 12.06 -7.20 12.15
C ASP A 187 10.55 -7.22 11.87
N ALA A 188 10.16 -7.68 10.67
CA ALA A 188 8.78 -7.70 10.21
C ALA A 188 8.28 -9.12 9.96
N THR A 189 7.12 -9.48 10.51
CA THR A 189 6.52 -10.80 10.33
C THR A 189 5.13 -10.67 9.70
N CYS A 190 4.90 -11.33 8.56
CA CYS A 190 3.60 -11.42 7.90
C CYS A 190 3.29 -12.87 7.57
N THR A 191 2.47 -13.53 8.38
CA THR A 191 2.10 -14.93 8.19
C THR A 191 0.59 -15.15 8.29
N SER A 192 0.11 -16.07 7.46
CA SER A 192 -1.26 -16.59 7.51
C SER A 192 -1.24 -18.08 7.19
N LEU A 193 -2.29 -18.80 7.53
CA LEU A 193 -2.49 -20.15 7.00
C LEU A 193 -3.49 -20.07 5.85
N VAL A 194 -3.10 -20.57 4.70
CA VAL A 194 -3.97 -20.75 3.54
C VAL A 194 -4.17 -22.27 3.39
N ASP A 195 -5.43 -22.68 3.31
CA ASP A 195 -5.76 -24.06 3.01
C ASP A 195 -5.49 -24.30 1.51
N PHE A 196 -4.36 -24.96 1.26
CA PHE A 196 -3.83 -25.15 -0.08
C PHE A 196 -3.99 -26.61 -0.50
N ASP A 197 -4.85 -26.84 -1.50
CA ASP A 197 -5.02 -28.14 -2.14
C ASP A 197 -4.42 -28.13 -3.56
N PRO A 198 -3.24 -28.75 -3.76
CA PRO A 198 -2.56 -28.77 -5.06
C PRO A 198 -3.32 -29.52 -6.16
N THR A 199 -4.36 -30.29 -5.80
CA THR A 199 -5.17 -31.07 -6.75
C THR A 199 -6.29 -30.27 -7.40
N GLN A 200 -6.62 -29.10 -6.87
CA GLN A 200 -7.70 -28.25 -7.38
C GLN A 200 -7.21 -27.25 -8.43
N ASP A 201 -7.66 -27.37 -9.66
CA ASP A 201 -7.36 -26.45 -10.75
C ASP A 201 -7.85 -25.01 -10.48
N SER A 202 -8.92 -24.84 -9.70
CA SER A 202 -9.42 -23.53 -9.27
C SER A 202 -8.45 -22.73 -8.41
N GLN A 203 -7.43 -23.37 -7.85
CA GLN A 203 -6.42 -22.73 -7.01
C GLN A 203 -5.12 -22.38 -7.76
N LYS A 204 -5.08 -22.53 -9.09
CA LYS A 204 -3.89 -22.21 -9.88
C LYS A 204 -3.40 -20.77 -9.69
N SER A 205 -4.30 -19.81 -9.51
CA SER A 205 -3.93 -18.43 -9.22
C SER A 205 -3.23 -18.24 -7.86
N LEU A 206 -3.47 -19.14 -6.90
CA LEU A 206 -2.81 -19.10 -5.59
C LEU A 206 -1.32 -19.41 -5.68
N TYR A 207 -0.89 -20.23 -6.66
CA TYR A 207 0.53 -20.49 -6.86
C TYR A 207 1.34 -19.26 -7.21
N GLU A 208 0.72 -18.31 -7.94
CA GLU A 208 1.37 -17.07 -8.33
C GLU A 208 1.42 -16.05 -7.18
N TRP A 209 0.43 -16.11 -6.28
CA TRP A 209 0.44 -15.40 -5.00
C TRP A 209 1.06 -16.26 -3.90
N ASN A 210 2.28 -16.76 -4.13
CA ASN A 210 3.08 -17.46 -3.13
C ASN A 210 3.43 -16.54 -1.94
N SER A 211 4.01 -17.07 -0.87
CA SER A 211 4.23 -16.30 0.36
C SER A 211 5.05 -15.03 0.13
N ILE A 212 6.09 -15.09 -0.71
CA ILE A 212 6.93 -13.93 -0.98
C ILE A 212 6.22 -12.87 -1.83
N CYS A 213 5.38 -13.25 -2.80
CA CYS A 213 4.61 -12.32 -3.60
C CYS A 213 3.46 -11.70 -2.79
N ALA A 214 2.75 -12.50 -1.98
CA ALA A 214 1.60 -12.04 -1.22
C ALA A 214 1.98 -11.15 -0.03
N TRP A 215 3.05 -11.48 0.69
CA TRP A 215 3.43 -10.82 1.94
C TRP A 215 4.76 -10.07 1.87
N GLY A 216 5.65 -10.47 0.94
CA GLY A 216 6.98 -9.87 0.81
C GLY A 216 6.96 -8.35 0.68
N PRO A 217 6.17 -7.76 -0.24
CA PRO A 217 6.11 -6.32 -0.40
C PRO A 217 5.74 -5.58 0.89
N THR A 218 4.75 -6.08 1.62
CA THR A 218 4.34 -5.51 2.92
C THR A 218 5.45 -5.62 3.95
N ALA A 219 6.11 -6.78 4.06
CA ALA A 219 7.16 -7.00 5.06
C ALA A 219 8.48 -6.27 4.73
N LEU A 220 8.80 -6.08 3.45
CA LEU A 220 9.96 -5.29 2.98
C LEU A 220 9.78 -3.78 3.21
N LEU A 221 8.54 -3.31 3.18
CA LEU A 221 8.24 -1.88 3.26
C LEU A 221 8.89 -1.16 4.45
N PRO A 222 8.70 -1.58 5.72
CA PRO A 222 9.32 -0.90 6.86
C PRO A 222 10.84 -0.97 6.83
N ILE A 223 11.42 -2.06 6.32
CA ILE A 223 12.86 -2.23 6.20
C ILE A 223 13.43 -1.16 5.26
N PHE A 224 12.91 -1.06 4.05
CA PHE A 224 13.41 -0.12 3.06
C PHE A 224 13.04 1.33 3.38
N GLN A 225 11.90 1.58 4.00
CA GLN A 225 11.53 2.94 4.41
C GLN A 225 12.38 3.47 5.57
N LEU A 226 12.91 2.62 6.44
CA LEU A 226 13.71 3.02 7.60
C LEU A 226 15.22 2.94 7.35
N LEU A 227 15.68 1.91 6.65
CA LEU A 227 17.11 1.64 6.46
C LEU A 227 17.59 1.92 5.03
N GLY A 228 16.66 2.20 4.10
CA GLY A 228 16.98 2.40 2.68
C GLY A 228 17.15 1.09 1.91
N THR A 229 17.44 1.20 0.62
CA THR A 229 17.59 0.07 -0.31
C THR A 229 19.04 -0.39 -0.51
N GLU A 230 20.01 0.36 0.06
CA GLU A 230 21.45 0.09 -0.07
C GLU A 230 21.95 -0.78 1.10
N TYR A 231 21.74 -2.09 1.01
CA TYR A 231 22.26 -3.07 1.98
C TYR A 231 23.56 -3.73 1.47
N SER A 232 24.42 -4.18 2.41
CA SER A 232 25.71 -4.82 2.09
C SER A 232 25.51 -6.25 1.57
N SER A 233 24.56 -6.98 2.13
CA SER A 233 24.23 -8.35 1.71
C SER A 233 22.82 -8.74 2.16
N LYS A 234 22.28 -9.75 1.50
CA LYS A 234 21.04 -10.42 1.94
C LYS A 234 21.16 -11.94 1.81
N GLN A 235 20.37 -12.66 2.60
CA GLN A 235 20.24 -14.09 2.53
C GLN A 235 18.76 -14.47 2.59
N ILE A 236 18.34 -15.36 1.70
CA ILE A 236 16.98 -15.91 1.63
C ILE A 236 17.03 -17.35 2.13
N ALA A 237 16.21 -17.68 3.13
CA ALA A 237 15.97 -19.07 3.57
C ALA A 237 14.51 -19.39 3.32
N THR A 238 14.21 -20.45 2.57
CA THR A 238 12.86 -20.79 2.17
C THR A 238 12.54 -22.27 2.30
N HIS A 239 11.28 -22.56 2.61
CA HIS A 239 10.69 -23.90 2.55
C HIS A 239 9.57 -23.91 1.52
N PHE A 240 9.69 -24.78 0.50
CA PHE A 240 8.68 -24.92 -0.53
C PHE A 240 7.65 -25.99 -0.17
N LEU A 241 6.36 -25.72 -0.37
CA LEU A 241 5.32 -26.76 -0.43
C LEU A 241 5.29 -27.43 -1.80
N ASP A 242 5.54 -26.67 -2.86
CA ASP A 242 5.71 -27.18 -4.22
C ASP A 242 6.91 -26.46 -4.85
N GLU A 243 8.03 -27.14 -4.88
CA GLU A 243 9.29 -26.59 -5.37
C GLU A 243 9.26 -26.36 -6.89
N ALA A 244 8.58 -27.24 -7.63
CA ALA A 244 8.46 -27.13 -9.09
C ALA A 244 7.68 -25.87 -9.51
N LYS A 245 6.65 -25.54 -8.73
CA LYS A 245 5.81 -24.35 -8.93
C LYS A 245 6.30 -23.13 -8.14
N ARG A 246 7.40 -23.26 -7.39
CA ARG A 246 7.97 -22.21 -6.52
C ARG A 246 6.98 -21.66 -5.51
N TYR A 247 6.07 -22.50 -5.02
CA TYR A 247 5.13 -22.14 -3.98
C TYR A 247 5.77 -22.36 -2.61
N ASP A 248 6.19 -21.25 -1.99
CA ASP A 248 6.81 -21.26 -0.68
C ASP A 248 5.77 -21.26 0.44
N ALA A 249 5.94 -22.18 1.40
CA ALA A 249 5.19 -22.17 2.64
C ALA A 249 5.68 -21.11 3.60
N PHE A 250 6.99 -20.84 3.54
CA PHE A 250 7.70 -19.98 4.45
C PHE A 250 8.97 -19.46 3.82
N THR A 251 9.19 -18.16 3.91
CA THR A 251 10.44 -17.53 3.51
C THR A 251 10.88 -16.52 4.57
N LYS A 252 12.14 -16.61 4.96
CA LYS A 252 12.82 -15.62 5.80
C LYS A 252 13.92 -14.95 4.98
N ILE A 253 13.97 -13.61 5.01
CA ILE A 253 15.05 -12.85 4.41
C ILE A 253 15.75 -12.05 5.50
N SER A 254 17.08 -12.11 5.52
CA SER A 254 17.93 -11.32 6.41
C SER A 254 18.76 -10.36 5.59
N PHE A 255 18.86 -9.11 6.03
CA PHE A 255 19.63 -8.04 5.41
C PHE A 255 20.72 -7.55 6.37
N LEU A 256 21.90 -7.32 5.84
CA LEU A 256 23.01 -6.67 6.54
C LEU A 256 23.22 -5.28 5.95
N TYR A 257 23.09 -4.27 6.77
CA TYR A 257 23.43 -2.87 6.46
C TYR A 257 24.76 -2.48 7.13
N PRO A 258 25.43 -1.40 6.73
CA PRO A 258 26.64 -0.93 7.39
C PRO A 258 26.50 -0.69 8.90
N HIS A 259 25.31 -0.27 9.35
CA HIS A 259 25.06 0.12 10.74
C HIS A 259 23.82 -0.52 11.35
N ALA A 260 23.16 -1.42 10.66
CA ALA A 260 21.93 -2.08 11.11
C ALA A 260 21.79 -3.47 10.50
N VAL A 261 20.84 -4.23 11.04
CA VAL A 261 20.38 -5.47 10.45
C VAL A 261 18.88 -5.41 10.25
N ALA A 262 18.35 -6.20 9.32
CA ALA A 262 16.93 -6.37 9.23
C ALA A 262 16.55 -7.81 8.90
N SER A 263 15.36 -8.21 9.30
CA SER A 263 14.81 -9.50 8.89
C SER A 263 13.31 -9.40 8.61
N LEU A 264 12.86 -10.25 7.69
CA LEU A 264 11.45 -10.49 7.51
C LEU A 264 11.14 -11.99 7.55
N LYS A 265 9.92 -12.32 7.96
CA LYS A 265 9.34 -13.66 7.86
C LYS A 265 7.99 -13.53 7.14
N VAL A 266 7.84 -14.25 6.06
CA VAL A 266 6.58 -14.35 5.33
C VAL A 266 6.17 -15.80 5.16
N GLY A 267 4.87 -16.08 5.20
CA GLY A 267 4.41 -17.45 5.07
C GLY A 267 2.90 -17.57 4.91
N GLN A 268 2.49 -18.49 4.03
CA GLN A 268 1.11 -18.95 3.86
C GLN A 268 0.90 -20.40 4.32
N GLY A 269 1.99 -21.11 4.63
CA GLY A 269 1.97 -22.46 5.22
C GLY A 269 2.45 -22.51 6.67
N VAL A 270 2.78 -21.37 7.26
CA VAL A 270 3.26 -21.25 8.64
C VAL A 270 2.53 -20.10 9.34
N LYS A 271 2.15 -20.31 10.60
CA LYS A 271 1.59 -19.27 11.45
C LYS A 271 2.58 -18.85 12.53
N SER A 272 2.80 -17.57 12.64
CA SER A 272 3.62 -16.93 13.67
C SER A 272 2.92 -15.66 14.16
N GLU A 273 3.41 -15.06 15.25
CA GLU A 273 3.00 -13.71 15.64
C GLU A 273 3.33 -12.73 14.51
N GLY A 274 2.35 -11.92 14.12
CA GLY A 274 2.48 -10.96 13.02
C GLY A 274 2.83 -9.56 13.54
N GLU A 275 3.98 -9.45 14.24
CA GLU A 275 4.48 -8.22 14.82
C GLU A 275 5.49 -7.51 13.90
N LEU A 276 5.67 -6.19 14.16
CA LEU A 276 6.79 -5.40 13.67
C LEU A 276 7.56 -4.85 14.88
N ILE A 277 8.87 -5.10 14.93
CA ILE A 277 9.76 -4.60 15.96
C ILE A 277 10.84 -3.74 15.30
N ILE A 278 11.03 -2.51 15.80
CA ILE A 278 12.09 -1.61 15.37
C ILE A 278 12.94 -1.29 16.59
N SER A 279 14.14 -1.85 16.65
CA SER A 279 15.05 -1.72 17.78
C SER A 279 16.01 -0.57 17.57
N GLY A 280 16.22 0.24 18.59
CA GLY A 280 17.12 1.40 18.56
C GLY A 280 17.99 1.49 19.79
N THR A 281 18.93 2.45 19.79
CA THR A 281 19.93 2.63 20.85
C THR A 281 19.37 3.20 22.15
N LYS A 282 18.12 3.74 22.15
CA LYS A 282 17.46 4.33 23.32
C LYS A 282 16.16 3.62 23.72
N GLY A 283 15.66 2.72 22.88
CA GLY A 283 14.41 2.02 23.09
C GLY A 283 13.99 1.28 21.83
N TYR A 284 12.77 0.83 21.78
CA TYR A 284 12.24 0.14 20.59
C TYR A 284 10.77 0.49 20.34
N ILE A 285 10.34 0.32 19.09
CA ILE A 285 8.93 0.41 18.72
C ILE A 285 8.40 -1.01 18.58
N TYR A 286 7.27 -1.28 19.18
CA TYR A 286 6.53 -2.55 19.08
C TYR A 286 5.16 -2.30 18.48
N VAL A 287 4.87 -3.00 17.38
CA VAL A 287 3.56 -3.01 16.73
C VAL A 287 3.01 -4.42 16.80
N PRO A 288 1.90 -4.65 17.55
CA PRO A 288 1.35 -5.99 17.69
C PRO A 288 0.71 -6.51 16.40
N ALA A 289 0.45 -7.80 16.40
CA ALA A 289 -0.24 -8.48 15.31
C ALA A 289 -1.71 -8.03 15.16
N PRO A 290 -2.19 -7.85 13.93
CA PRO A 290 -1.47 -7.84 12.66
C PRO A 290 -0.91 -6.44 12.35
N TRP A 291 0.40 -6.25 12.45
CA TRP A 291 1.04 -4.94 12.34
C TRP A 291 0.71 -4.18 11.03
N TRP A 292 0.46 -4.89 9.94
CA TRP A 292 0.09 -4.29 8.63
C TRP A 292 -1.34 -3.73 8.59
N LYS A 293 -2.11 -3.89 9.67
CA LYS A 293 -3.43 -3.31 9.91
C LYS A 293 -3.46 -2.66 11.28
N THR A 294 -2.41 -1.94 11.63
CA THR A 294 -2.31 -1.40 12.97
C THR A 294 -3.16 -0.15 13.14
N ASP A 295 -3.80 -0.07 14.29
CA ASP A 295 -4.46 1.12 14.83
C ASP A 295 -3.69 1.70 16.03
N TYR A 296 -2.67 0.97 16.53
CA TYR A 296 -1.81 1.46 17.58
C TYR A 296 -0.40 0.86 17.54
N PHE A 297 0.55 1.53 18.21
CA PHE A 297 1.88 1.02 18.48
C PHE A 297 2.41 1.57 19.81
N GLU A 298 3.44 0.95 20.30
CA GLU A 298 4.11 1.33 21.55
C GLU A 298 5.57 1.72 21.29
N VAL A 299 6.02 2.78 21.95
CA VAL A 299 7.44 3.10 22.09
C VAL A 299 7.84 2.70 23.50
N ARG A 300 8.75 1.76 23.60
CA ARG A 300 9.18 1.15 24.86
C ARG A 300 10.64 1.46 25.14
N TYR A 301 10.93 1.77 26.39
CA TYR A 301 12.25 2.13 26.88
C TYR A 301 12.69 1.18 28.00
N GLU A 302 13.97 1.24 28.36
CA GLU A 302 14.52 0.47 29.49
C GLU A 302 13.75 0.75 30.79
N ASN A 303 13.43 2.02 31.08
CA ASN A 303 12.51 2.36 32.16
C ASN A 303 11.05 2.31 31.65
N PRO A 304 10.25 1.35 32.09
CA PRO A 304 8.86 1.19 31.63
C PRO A 304 7.95 2.40 31.90
N GLN A 305 8.30 3.26 32.87
CA GLN A 305 7.54 4.49 33.16
C GLN A 305 7.61 5.50 32.00
N ASN A 306 8.58 5.38 31.12
CA ASN A 306 8.76 6.24 29.96
C ASN A 306 8.03 5.69 28.71
N ASN A 307 7.43 4.51 28.80
CA ASN A 307 6.73 3.89 27.68
C ASN A 307 5.56 4.75 27.21
N LYS A 308 5.36 4.81 25.90
CA LYS A 308 4.29 5.59 25.27
C LYS A 308 3.47 4.70 24.35
N ARG A 309 2.16 4.91 24.36
CA ARG A 309 1.20 4.25 23.47
C ARG A 309 0.58 5.29 22.54
N TYR A 310 0.48 4.95 21.28
CA TYR A 310 -0.07 5.80 20.23
C TYR A 310 -1.25 5.08 19.59
N PHE A 311 -2.42 5.70 19.62
CA PHE A 311 -3.65 5.13 19.07
C PHE A 311 -4.14 6.00 17.91
N TYR A 312 -4.59 5.35 16.85
CA TYR A 312 -5.08 6.00 15.65
C TYR A 312 -6.30 5.25 15.11
N GLN A 313 -7.15 5.94 14.38
CA GLN A 313 -8.25 5.31 13.70
C GLN A 313 -7.77 4.65 12.40
N LEU A 314 -8.16 3.40 12.18
CA LEU A 314 -7.80 2.62 10.99
C LEU A 314 -8.98 2.60 10.00
N ASP A 315 -9.31 3.75 9.42
CA ASP A 315 -10.36 3.84 8.41
C ASP A 315 -9.91 3.21 7.10
N GLY A 316 -10.72 2.27 6.57
CA GLY A 316 -10.48 1.63 5.28
C GLY A 316 -9.15 0.85 5.18
N GLU A 317 -8.54 0.50 6.29
CA GLU A 317 -7.25 -0.23 6.32
C GLU A 317 -6.13 0.45 5.48
N GLY A 318 -6.16 1.78 5.33
CA GLY A 318 -5.23 2.55 4.50
C GLY A 318 -5.66 2.70 3.02
N LEU A 319 -6.61 1.90 2.53
CA LEU A 319 -7.06 1.92 1.14
C LEU A 319 -7.62 3.28 0.72
N ARG A 320 -8.48 3.89 1.56
CA ARG A 320 -9.05 5.23 1.31
C ARG A 320 -7.97 6.29 1.08
N TYR A 321 -6.95 6.31 1.91
CA TYR A 321 -5.86 7.28 1.81
C TYR A 321 -4.95 7.00 0.61
N MET A 322 -4.75 5.73 0.26
CA MET A 322 -4.05 5.31 -0.94
C MET A 322 -4.79 5.78 -2.20
N LEU A 323 -6.08 5.53 -2.30
CA LEU A 323 -6.93 6.00 -3.40
C LEU A 323 -6.93 7.53 -3.50
N LEU A 324 -6.97 8.23 -2.37
CA LEU A 324 -6.86 9.70 -2.34
C LEU A 324 -5.51 10.18 -2.85
N SER A 325 -4.41 9.53 -2.49
CA SER A 325 -3.06 9.86 -2.97
C SER A 325 -2.94 9.60 -4.46
N PHE A 326 -3.48 8.49 -4.95
CA PHE A 326 -3.54 8.17 -6.38
C PHE A 326 -4.33 9.21 -7.17
N LEU A 327 -5.54 9.58 -6.70
CA LEU A 327 -6.35 10.63 -7.33
C LEU A 327 -5.63 11.99 -7.34
N LYS A 328 -4.93 12.36 -6.26
CA LYS A 328 -4.12 13.58 -6.21
C LYS A 328 -2.99 13.54 -7.24
N ALA A 329 -2.32 12.40 -7.39
CA ALA A 329 -1.26 12.24 -8.39
C ALA A 329 -1.82 12.42 -9.81
N ILE A 330 -2.96 11.81 -10.13
CA ILE A 330 -3.66 11.97 -11.42
C ILE A 330 -3.96 13.45 -11.71
N ARG A 331 -4.57 14.15 -10.76
CA ARG A 331 -5.03 15.52 -10.96
C ARG A 331 -3.92 16.56 -11.04
N THR A 332 -2.80 16.31 -10.39
CA THR A 332 -1.72 17.29 -10.29
C THR A 332 -0.50 16.97 -11.13
N GLY A 333 -0.39 15.74 -11.63
CA GLY A 333 0.81 15.23 -12.29
C GLY A 333 2.05 15.14 -11.36
N LYS A 334 1.85 15.25 -10.03
CA LYS A 334 2.92 15.14 -9.04
C LYS A 334 2.86 13.79 -8.35
N ASP A 335 4.01 13.33 -7.85
CA ASP A 335 4.07 12.11 -7.06
C ASP A 335 3.51 12.35 -5.64
N PHE A 336 2.57 11.51 -5.23
CA PHE A 336 2.00 11.44 -3.89
C PHE A 336 2.10 10.02 -3.31
N SER A 337 2.93 9.16 -3.94
CA SER A 337 3.15 7.82 -3.42
C SER A 337 3.94 7.85 -2.11
N TYR A 338 3.51 7.04 -1.16
CA TYR A 338 4.29 6.76 0.07
C TYR A 338 5.24 5.58 -0.11
N VAL A 339 5.21 4.94 -1.28
CA VAL A 339 6.17 3.94 -1.73
C VAL A 339 6.96 4.57 -2.87
N SER A 340 8.21 4.96 -2.60
CA SER A 340 9.07 5.59 -3.60
C SER A 340 9.52 4.58 -4.67
N ASP A 341 9.95 5.09 -5.81
CA ASP A 341 10.35 4.27 -6.95
C ASP A 341 11.53 3.33 -6.63
N ASP A 342 12.49 3.78 -5.82
CA ASP A 342 13.61 2.96 -5.37
C ASP A 342 13.16 1.79 -4.48
N ILE A 343 12.18 2.01 -3.61
CA ILE A 343 11.58 0.95 -2.79
C ILE A 343 10.82 -0.04 -3.65
N SER A 344 9.98 0.44 -4.56
CA SER A 344 9.20 -0.41 -5.48
C SER A 344 10.14 -1.27 -6.37
N GLU A 345 11.19 -0.66 -6.92
CA GLU A 345 12.20 -1.39 -7.71
C GLU A 345 12.92 -2.46 -6.89
N GLU A 346 13.30 -2.13 -5.62
CA GLU A 346 14.03 -3.09 -4.78
C GLU A 346 13.14 -4.25 -4.29
N ILE A 347 11.84 -4.01 -4.09
CA ILE A 347 10.85 -5.07 -3.88
C ILE A 347 10.84 -6.03 -5.06
N VAL A 348 10.72 -5.49 -6.29
CA VAL A 348 10.76 -6.31 -7.51
C VAL A 348 12.07 -7.07 -7.65
N LYS A 349 13.24 -6.44 -7.38
CA LYS A 349 14.55 -7.11 -7.41
C LYS A 349 14.65 -8.23 -6.37
N THR A 350 14.10 -8.02 -5.18
CA THR A 350 14.11 -9.03 -4.11
C THR A 350 13.29 -10.25 -4.50
N ILE A 351 12.11 -10.04 -5.10
CA ILE A 351 11.26 -11.14 -5.61
C ILE A 351 11.92 -11.83 -6.81
N ALA A 352 12.52 -11.07 -7.74
CA ALA A 352 13.26 -11.63 -8.86
C ALA A 352 14.46 -12.50 -8.40
N ASN A 353 15.15 -12.12 -7.32
CA ASN A 353 16.22 -12.92 -6.75
C ASN A 353 15.69 -14.21 -6.11
N PHE A 354 14.53 -14.16 -5.46
CA PHE A 354 13.84 -15.37 -4.99
C PHE A 354 13.50 -16.30 -6.16
N GLU A 355 12.91 -15.78 -7.22
CA GLU A 355 12.59 -16.55 -8.43
C GLU A 355 13.83 -17.16 -9.09
N ALA A 356 14.94 -16.43 -9.12
CA ALA A 356 16.22 -16.88 -9.64
C ALA A 356 17.03 -17.77 -8.66
N ARG A 357 16.49 -18.02 -7.45
CA ARG A 357 17.19 -18.73 -6.35
C ARG A 357 18.53 -18.12 -5.98
N LYS A 358 18.67 -16.81 -6.18
CA LYS A 358 19.89 -16.08 -5.85
C LYS A 358 19.94 -15.78 -4.36
N ASP A 359 21.11 -15.97 -3.73
CA ASP A 359 21.34 -15.78 -2.29
C ASP A 359 20.38 -16.61 -1.42
N MET A 360 19.98 -17.81 -1.92
CA MET A 360 18.94 -18.67 -1.35
C MET A 360 19.48 -19.95 -0.78
N VAL A 361 18.96 -20.32 0.38
CA VAL A 361 19.09 -21.65 1.00
C VAL A 361 17.68 -22.25 1.09
N ILE A 362 17.51 -23.47 0.56
CA ILE A 362 16.26 -24.25 0.70
C ILE A 362 16.39 -25.09 1.95
N ILE A 363 15.39 -25.05 2.85
CA ILE A 363 15.36 -25.76 4.14
C ILE A 363 14.23 -26.78 4.18
#